data_a7ecad3d742c25e0e3da904ccc1ea383
#
_entry.id   a7ecad3d742c25e0e3da904ccc1ea383
#
_cell.length_a   1.000
_cell.length_b   1.000
_cell.length_c   1.000
_cell.angle_alpha   90.00
_cell.angle_beta   90.00
_cell.angle_gamma   90.00
#
_symmetry.space_group_name_H-M   'P 1'
#
loop_
_entity.id
_entity.type
_entity.pdbx_description
1 polymer ?
#
loop_
_entity_poly.entity_id
_entity_poly.type
_entity_poly.pdbx_seq_one_letter_code
_entity_poly.pdbx_strand_id
1 'polypeptide(L)'
;MGTYPAYTVAAAHVAPVFLDLEATVEKACSVIEEAARNGARLVAFPEAYIPASPVWSALRAPIHNHDLFKRLAANAVRVPGPEVARISASARSFGIFVSIGINEGTEASVGCIWNANLLIGEDGSILNHHRKLVPTFFEKLIWANGDGAGLRVSETPLGRIGALICGENTNPLARFTLMAQGEQVHISTYPPSWPTKDPKEGGNYDLAAAIRVRAGAHSFEAKCFNIVASGFMDKPMLDAL
;
A
#
# COMPACT_ATOMS: atom_id res chain seq x y z
N MET A 1 -30.35 -15.61 -7.07
CA MET A 1 -29.27 -14.61 -7.05
C MET A 1 -28.71 -14.57 -5.63
N GLY A 2 -27.42 -14.79 -5.44
CA GLY A 2 -26.79 -14.65 -4.13
C GLY A 2 -26.88 -13.19 -3.67
N THR A 3 -27.26 -12.98 -2.41
CA THR A 3 -27.18 -11.65 -1.79
C THR A 3 -25.74 -11.36 -1.45
N TYR A 4 -25.16 -10.30 -2.04
CA TYR A 4 -23.84 -9.83 -1.64
C TYR A 4 -23.92 -9.09 -0.29
N PRO A 5 -22.95 -9.26 0.61
CA PRO A 5 -22.97 -8.59 1.91
C PRO A 5 -22.80 -7.06 1.74
N ALA A 6 -23.53 -6.30 2.53
CA ALA A 6 -23.31 -4.87 2.70
C ALA A 6 -22.40 -4.67 3.92
N TYR A 7 -21.30 -3.92 3.77
CA TYR A 7 -20.36 -3.64 4.84
C TYR A 7 -19.68 -2.28 4.66
N THR A 8 -19.16 -1.74 5.76
CA THR A 8 -18.38 -0.51 5.77
C THR A 8 -16.90 -0.81 5.52
N VAL A 9 -16.24 0.04 4.74
CA VAL A 9 -14.81 0.01 4.53
C VAL A 9 -14.19 1.32 4.97
N ALA A 10 -12.94 1.27 5.44
CA ALA A 10 -12.14 2.44 5.76
C ALA A 10 -10.95 2.54 4.78
N ALA A 11 -10.73 3.73 4.22
CA ALA A 11 -9.50 4.09 3.53
C ALA A 11 -8.69 5.00 4.46
N ALA A 12 -7.57 4.52 4.97
CA ALA A 12 -6.73 5.25 5.90
C ALA A 12 -5.98 6.38 5.17
N HIS A 13 -6.34 7.62 5.45
CA HIS A 13 -5.64 8.81 4.94
C HIS A 13 -4.85 9.46 6.07
N VAL A 14 -3.78 8.76 6.50
CA VAL A 14 -2.98 9.10 7.67
C VAL A 14 -1.49 9.06 7.31
N ALA A 15 -0.69 9.97 7.91
CA ALA A 15 0.76 9.94 7.76
C ALA A 15 1.37 8.78 8.56
N PRO A 16 2.43 8.12 8.07
CA PRO A 16 3.27 7.29 8.90
C PRO A 16 4.08 8.14 9.89
N VAL A 17 4.78 7.51 10.83
CA VAL A 17 5.87 8.18 11.54
C VAL A 17 7.13 8.02 10.68
N PHE A 18 7.61 9.12 10.10
CA PHE A 18 8.56 9.11 8.99
C PHE A 18 9.84 8.34 9.29
N LEU A 19 10.04 7.23 8.56
CA LEU A 19 11.16 6.31 8.67
C LEU A 19 11.41 5.80 10.12
N ASP A 20 10.32 5.57 10.86
CA ASP A 20 10.31 4.92 12.16
C ASP A 20 9.36 3.72 12.09
N LEU A 21 9.93 2.53 12.07
CA LEU A 21 9.22 1.26 11.92
C LEU A 21 8.27 1.01 13.08
N GLU A 22 8.81 1.09 14.30
CA GLU A 22 8.08 0.73 15.52
C GLU A 22 6.88 1.67 15.75
N ALA A 23 7.13 2.97 15.68
CA ALA A 23 6.08 3.97 15.87
C ALA A 23 5.02 3.93 14.76
N THR A 24 5.41 3.60 13.50
CA THR A 24 4.46 3.45 12.41
C THR A 24 3.59 2.20 12.57
N VAL A 25 4.16 1.09 13.03
CA VAL A 25 3.40 -0.15 13.33
C VAL A 25 2.42 0.08 14.47
N GLU A 26 2.83 0.75 15.54
CA GLU A 26 1.93 1.13 16.63
C GLU A 26 0.77 1.98 16.14
N LYS A 27 1.07 3.00 15.34
CA LYS A 27 0.05 3.86 14.71
C LYS A 27 -0.88 3.07 13.78
N ALA A 28 -0.35 2.13 13.00
CA ALA A 28 -1.17 1.25 12.16
C ALA A 28 -2.17 0.43 13.00
N CYS A 29 -1.71 -0.16 14.11
CA CYS A 29 -2.58 -0.89 15.02
C CYS A 29 -3.68 -0.01 15.63
N SER A 30 -3.36 1.23 16.00
CA SER A 30 -4.35 2.19 16.51
C SER A 30 -5.40 2.56 15.45
N VAL A 31 -4.99 2.74 14.18
CA VAL A 31 -5.91 3.01 13.06
C VAL A 31 -6.80 1.80 12.75
N ILE A 32 -6.27 0.58 12.85
CA ILE A 32 -7.04 -0.66 12.70
C ILE A 32 -8.13 -0.73 13.77
N GLU A 33 -7.78 -0.48 15.03
CA GLU A 33 -8.73 -0.44 16.14
C GLU A 33 -9.81 0.64 15.92
N GLU A 34 -9.42 1.86 15.55
CA GLU A 34 -10.35 2.94 15.26
C GLU A 34 -11.32 2.59 14.13
N ALA A 35 -10.81 2.05 13.02
CA ALA A 35 -11.63 1.61 11.90
C ALA A 35 -12.66 0.55 12.32
N ALA A 36 -12.23 -0.46 13.08
CA ALA A 36 -13.11 -1.51 13.56
C ALA A 36 -14.17 -0.97 14.54
N ARG A 37 -13.81 -0.10 15.47
CA ARG A 37 -14.76 0.56 16.39
C ARG A 37 -15.80 1.42 15.67
N ASN A 38 -15.44 1.96 14.50
CA ASN A 38 -16.36 2.69 13.62
C ASN A 38 -17.16 1.77 12.67
N GLY A 39 -17.10 0.45 12.89
CA GLY A 39 -17.90 -0.54 12.15
C GLY A 39 -17.33 -0.94 10.78
N ALA A 40 -16.08 -0.58 10.47
CA ALA A 40 -15.44 -1.05 9.25
C ALA A 40 -15.10 -2.55 9.35
N ARG A 41 -15.34 -3.29 8.27
CA ARG A 41 -14.95 -4.69 8.12
C ARG A 41 -13.63 -4.87 7.38
N LEU A 42 -13.18 -3.83 6.69
CA LEU A 42 -11.92 -3.76 5.97
C LEU A 42 -11.33 -2.36 6.12
N VAL A 43 -10.04 -2.28 6.42
CA VAL A 43 -9.26 -1.04 6.35
C VAL A 43 -8.14 -1.19 5.33
N ALA A 44 -8.01 -0.22 4.43
CA ALA A 44 -6.93 -0.15 3.44
C ALA A 44 -5.97 1.00 3.77
N PHE A 45 -4.70 0.68 3.94
CA PHE A 45 -3.61 1.64 4.12
C PHE A 45 -2.96 2.00 2.79
N PRO A 46 -2.28 3.15 2.70
CA PRO A 46 -1.58 3.59 1.50
C PRO A 46 -0.42 2.68 1.07
N GLU A 47 0.06 2.94 -0.15
CA GLU A 47 1.31 2.38 -0.68
C GLU A 47 2.50 2.69 0.24
N ALA A 48 3.32 1.65 0.52
CA ALA A 48 4.55 1.77 1.30
C ALA A 48 4.37 2.55 2.61
N TYR A 49 3.23 2.35 3.28
CA TYR A 49 2.90 3.06 4.51
C TYR A 49 3.93 2.82 5.61
N ILE A 50 4.43 1.59 5.75
CA ILE A 50 5.45 1.25 6.75
C ILE A 50 6.84 1.16 6.08
N PRO A 51 7.82 1.94 6.53
CA PRO A 51 7.75 3.03 7.49
C PRO A 51 7.50 4.40 6.85
N ALA A 52 7.39 4.50 5.55
CA ALA A 52 6.94 5.64 4.73
C ALA A 52 7.25 5.42 3.25
N SER A 53 6.51 6.10 2.37
CA SER A 53 6.83 6.19 0.94
C SER A 53 8.10 7.03 0.72
N PRO A 54 9.08 6.57 -0.10
CA PRO A 54 10.35 7.25 -0.31
C PRO A 54 10.24 8.42 -1.31
N VAL A 55 9.35 9.38 -1.08
CA VAL A 55 9.12 10.56 -1.94
C VAL A 55 10.40 11.38 -2.16
N TRP A 56 11.32 11.38 -1.18
CA TRP A 56 12.62 12.02 -1.26
C TRP A 56 13.47 11.56 -2.46
N SER A 57 13.25 10.35 -2.97
CA SER A 57 13.97 9.84 -4.13
C SER A 57 13.65 10.59 -5.43
N ALA A 58 12.51 11.28 -5.48
CA ALA A 58 12.13 12.15 -6.59
C ALA A 58 12.64 13.60 -6.42
N LEU A 59 12.90 14.02 -5.19
CA LEU A 59 13.16 15.43 -4.85
C LEU A 59 14.64 15.77 -4.73
N ARG A 60 15.49 14.77 -4.51
CA ARG A 60 16.93 14.95 -4.28
C ARG A 60 17.74 14.13 -5.27
N ALA A 61 18.92 14.64 -5.65
CA ALA A 61 19.85 13.84 -6.42
C ALA A 61 20.27 12.59 -5.63
N PRO A 62 20.47 11.43 -6.29
CA PRO A 62 20.77 10.17 -5.60
C PRO A 62 21.94 10.24 -4.62
N ILE A 63 22.96 11.03 -4.94
CA ILE A 63 24.15 11.21 -4.07
C ILE A 63 23.81 11.82 -2.69
N HIS A 64 22.67 12.49 -2.55
CA HIS A 64 22.21 13.10 -1.30
C HIS A 64 21.20 12.24 -0.55
N ASN A 65 20.93 11.02 -1.03
CA ASN A 65 19.89 10.16 -0.50
C ASN A 65 20.39 9.02 0.39
N HIS A 66 21.70 8.88 0.57
CA HIS A 66 22.30 7.74 1.30
C HIS A 66 21.76 7.57 2.72
N ASP A 67 21.64 8.65 3.49
CA ASP A 67 21.19 8.56 4.88
C ASP A 67 19.71 8.18 4.97
N LEU A 68 18.86 8.71 4.07
CA LEU A 68 17.45 8.35 4.01
C LEU A 68 17.25 6.91 3.55
N PHE A 69 18.02 6.46 2.54
CA PHE A 69 18.00 5.07 2.11
C PHE A 69 18.46 4.12 3.23
N LYS A 70 19.55 4.46 3.93
CA LYS A 70 20.03 3.68 5.06
C LYS A 70 19.00 3.57 6.18
N ARG A 71 18.29 4.67 6.50
CA ARG A 71 17.20 4.66 7.47
C ARG A 71 16.02 3.81 6.99
N LEU A 72 15.62 3.92 5.72
CA LEU A 72 14.59 3.08 5.13
C LEU A 72 14.94 1.60 5.22
N ALA A 73 16.16 1.22 4.83
CA ALA A 73 16.63 -0.17 4.85
C ALA A 73 16.67 -0.74 6.27
N ALA A 74 17.10 0.07 7.25
CA ALA A 74 17.13 -0.33 8.65
C ALA A 74 15.73 -0.51 9.27
N ASN A 75 14.72 0.16 8.72
CA ASN A 75 13.34 0.14 9.16
C ASN A 75 12.41 -0.63 8.20
N ALA A 76 12.98 -1.42 7.29
CA ALA A 76 12.19 -2.25 6.37
C ALA A 76 11.60 -3.47 7.09
N VAL A 77 10.35 -3.78 6.74
CA VAL A 77 9.56 -4.89 7.33
C VAL A 77 10.05 -6.24 6.82
N ARG A 78 10.11 -7.25 7.66
CA ARG A 78 10.33 -8.65 7.26
C ARG A 78 9.00 -9.38 7.14
N VAL A 79 8.89 -10.23 6.12
CA VAL A 79 7.71 -11.09 5.92
C VAL A 79 8.17 -12.54 5.76
N PRO A 80 7.86 -13.40 6.77
CA PRO A 80 7.26 -13.11 8.06
C PRO A 80 8.20 -12.32 8.98
N GLY A 81 7.62 -11.58 9.94
CA GLY A 81 8.37 -10.79 10.91
C GLY A 81 7.52 -10.33 12.08
N PRO A 82 8.13 -9.79 13.14
CA PRO A 82 7.42 -9.38 14.35
C PRO A 82 6.43 -8.24 14.09
N GLU A 83 6.73 -7.31 13.19
CA GLU A 83 5.85 -6.20 12.82
C GLU A 83 4.57 -6.72 12.15
N VAL A 84 4.73 -7.65 11.19
CA VAL A 84 3.59 -8.30 10.53
C VAL A 84 2.77 -9.10 11.53
N ALA A 85 3.42 -9.79 12.47
CA ALA A 85 2.72 -10.54 13.53
C ALA A 85 1.88 -9.62 14.43
N ARG A 86 2.36 -8.41 14.75
CA ARG A 86 1.60 -7.40 15.52
C ARG A 86 0.38 -6.91 14.75
N ILE A 87 0.53 -6.58 13.48
CA ILE A 87 -0.59 -6.15 12.62
C ILE A 87 -1.62 -7.28 12.46
N SER A 88 -1.16 -8.51 12.25
CA SER A 88 -2.01 -9.70 12.20
C SER A 88 -2.76 -9.96 13.51
N ALA A 89 -2.10 -9.76 14.64
CA ALA A 89 -2.73 -9.85 15.94
C ALA A 89 -3.80 -8.78 16.16
N SER A 90 -3.54 -7.55 15.70
CA SER A 90 -4.52 -6.45 15.73
C SER A 90 -5.73 -6.76 14.84
N ALA A 91 -5.50 -7.21 13.58
CA ALA A 91 -6.57 -7.63 12.67
C ALA A 91 -7.48 -8.68 13.31
N ARG A 92 -6.87 -9.73 13.90
CA ARG A 92 -7.59 -10.80 14.61
C ARG A 92 -8.34 -10.29 15.84
N SER A 93 -7.73 -9.45 16.66
CA SER A 93 -8.33 -8.95 17.91
C SER A 93 -9.59 -8.13 17.65
N PHE A 94 -9.64 -7.42 16.53
CA PHE A 94 -10.75 -6.57 16.14
C PHE A 94 -11.66 -7.19 15.08
N GLY A 95 -11.34 -8.39 14.56
CA GLY A 95 -12.14 -9.09 13.54
C GLY A 95 -12.29 -8.29 12.25
N ILE A 96 -11.20 -7.63 11.78
CA ILE A 96 -11.20 -6.74 10.62
C ILE A 96 -10.15 -7.17 9.59
N PHE A 97 -10.50 -7.10 8.30
CA PHE A 97 -9.54 -7.28 7.21
C PHE A 97 -8.63 -6.05 7.10
N VAL A 98 -7.35 -6.27 6.81
CA VAL A 98 -6.36 -5.20 6.67
C VAL A 98 -5.62 -5.35 5.36
N SER A 99 -5.63 -4.30 4.51
CA SER A 99 -4.69 -4.18 3.39
C SER A 99 -3.66 -3.11 3.74
N ILE A 100 -2.37 -3.45 3.73
CA ILE A 100 -1.33 -2.52 4.18
C ILE A 100 -0.09 -2.55 3.29
N GLY A 101 0.35 -1.35 2.86
CA GLY A 101 1.58 -1.17 2.10
C GLY A 101 2.81 -1.14 3.00
N ILE A 102 3.84 -1.86 2.63
CA ILE A 102 5.10 -1.96 3.37
C ILE A 102 6.32 -1.80 2.46
N ASN A 103 7.42 -1.30 3.01
CA ASN A 103 8.75 -1.49 2.44
C ASN A 103 9.29 -2.80 2.98
N GLU A 104 9.27 -3.84 2.14
CA GLU A 104 9.70 -5.18 2.53
C GLU A 104 11.20 -5.33 2.32
N GLY A 105 11.92 -5.73 3.36
CA GLY A 105 13.33 -6.05 3.30
C GLY A 105 13.61 -7.54 3.40
N THR A 106 14.87 -7.94 3.19
CA THR A 106 15.33 -9.33 3.31
C THR A 106 16.64 -9.41 4.09
N GLU A 107 16.86 -10.55 4.76
CA GLU A 107 18.14 -10.84 5.42
C GLU A 107 19.25 -11.18 4.41
N ALA A 108 18.87 -11.64 3.23
CA ALA A 108 19.82 -12.01 2.19
C ALA A 108 20.61 -10.81 1.63
N SER A 109 20.03 -9.61 1.69
CA SER A 109 20.68 -8.38 1.21
C SER A 109 20.05 -7.16 1.88
N VAL A 110 20.83 -6.44 2.67
CA VAL A 110 20.36 -5.26 3.42
C VAL A 110 19.82 -4.15 2.50
N GLY A 111 20.37 -4.01 1.30
CA GLY A 111 19.94 -3.00 0.33
C GLY A 111 18.82 -3.45 -0.61
N CYS A 112 18.35 -4.69 -0.53
CA CYS A 112 17.26 -5.18 -1.37
C CYS A 112 15.93 -4.95 -0.66
N ILE A 113 15.14 -4.02 -1.19
CA ILE A 113 13.84 -3.63 -0.64
C ILE A 113 12.79 -3.75 -1.74
N TRP A 114 11.61 -4.26 -1.41
CA TRP A 114 10.43 -4.26 -2.29
C TRP A 114 9.34 -3.36 -1.75
N ASN A 115 8.61 -2.76 -2.65
CA ASN A 115 7.31 -2.18 -2.35
C ASN A 115 6.30 -3.34 -2.36
N ALA A 116 5.71 -3.63 -1.23
CA ALA A 116 4.77 -4.73 -1.10
C ALA A 116 3.46 -4.32 -0.45
N ASN A 117 2.40 -5.08 -0.71
CA ASN A 117 1.11 -4.97 -0.06
C ASN A 117 0.74 -6.32 0.55
N LEU A 118 0.30 -6.31 1.80
CA LEU A 118 -0.24 -7.47 2.49
C LEU A 118 -1.75 -7.33 2.62
N LEU A 119 -2.48 -8.38 2.26
CA LEU A 119 -3.89 -8.54 2.63
C LEU A 119 -3.95 -9.54 3.79
N ILE A 120 -4.43 -9.09 4.94
CA ILE A 120 -4.52 -9.85 6.18
C ILE A 120 -6.01 -10.07 6.48
N GLY A 121 -6.37 -11.31 6.78
CA GLY A 121 -7.73 -11.71 7.13
C GLY A 121 -8.14 -11.31 8.54
N GLU A 122 -9.43 -11.35 8.82
CA GLU A 122 -10.00 -11.09 10.16
C GLU A 122 -9.56 -12.09 11.23
N ASP A 123 -8.99 -13.22 10.82
CA ASP A 123 -8.35 -14.21 11.70
C ASP A 123 -6.84 -13.94 11.91
N GLY A 124 -6.30 -12.91 11.27
CA GLY A 124 -4.88 -12.54 11.29
C GLY A 124 -4.01 -13.33 10.31
N SER A 125 -4.57 -14.20 9.47
CA SER A 125 -3.81 -14.89 8.43
C SER A 125 -3.44 -13.94 7.28
N ILE A 126 -2.26 -14.15 6.67
CA ILE A 126 -1.88 -13.43 5.45
C ILE A 126 -2.58 -14.12 4.27
N LEU A 127 -3.57 -13.46 3.69
CA LEU A 127 -4.33 -13.98 2.55
C LEU A 127 -3.61 -13.74 1.22
N ASN A 128 -2.91 -12.61 1.10
CA ASN A 128 -2.08 -12.31 -0.06
C ASN A 128 -0.87 -11.47 0.34
N HIS A 129 0.24 -11.71 -0.36
CA HIS A 129 1.48 -10.97 -0.28
C HIS A 129 1.90 -10.61 -1.71
N HIS A 130 1.72 -9.36 -2.09
CA HIS A 130 2.03 -8.86 -3.41
C HIS A 130 3.18 -7.88 -3.37
N ARG A 131 4.26 -8.17 -4.11
CA ARG A 131 5.35 -7.25 -4.39
C ARG A 131 5.08 -6.52 -5.69
N LYS A 132 5.17 -5.19 -5.70
CA LYS A 132 5.00 -4.37 -6.90
C LYS A 132 5.87 -4.90 -8.03
N LEU A 133 5.25 -5.23 -9.16
CA LEU A 133 5.90 -5.90 -10.30
C LEU A 133 7.10 -5.11 -10.79
N VAL A 134 6.88 -3.82 -11.06
CA VAL A 134 7.92 -2.90 -11.53
C VAL A 134 7.77 -1.56 -10.82
N PRO A 135 8.77 -1.13 -10.04
CA PRO A 135 8.79 0.21 -9.48
C PRO A 135 8.75 1.27 -10.59
N THR A 136 8.05 2.37 -10.35
CA THR A 136 7.78 3.38 -11.37
C THR A 136 8.85 4.48 -11.34
N PHE A 137 9.52 4.72 -12.47
CA PHE A 137 10.47 5.82 -12.68
C PHE A 137 11.54 5.92 -11.59
N PHE A 138 11.53 6.97 -10.74
CA PHE A 138 12.51 7.18 -9.67
C PHE A 138 12.45 6.15 -8.54
N GLU A 139 11.33 5.45 -8.38
CA GLU A 139 11.19 4.35 -7.41
C GLU A 139 12.20 3.22 -7.66
N LYS A 140 12.68 3.07 -8.90
CA LYS A 140 13.72 2.08 -9.28
C LYS A 140 15.07 2.32 -8.59
N LEU A 141 15.28 3.51 -8.02
CA LEU A 141 16.47 3.81 -7.20
C LEU A 141 16.36 3.20 -5.79
N ILE A 142 15.14 2.78 -5.39
CA ILE A 142 14.84 2.33 -4.03
C ILE A 142 14.42 0.87 -4.01
N TRP A 143 13.51 0.47 -4.91
CA TRP A 143 12.86 -0.84 -4.87
C TRP A 143 13.30 -1.76 -6.00
N ALA A 144 13.47 -3.02 -5.65
CA ALA A 144 13.63 -4.10 -6.61
C ALA A 144 12.29 -4.44 -7.30
N ASN A 145 12.36 -5.06 -8.48
CA ASN A 145 11.19 -5.62 -9.13
C ASN A 145 10.61 -6.76 -8.30
N GLY A 146 9.29 -6.79 -8.22
CA GLY A 146 8.55 -7.94 -7.67
C GLY A 146 8.42 -9.07 -8.69
N ASP A 147 7.63 -10.04 -8.29
CA ASP A 147 7.26 -11.20 -9.11
C ASP A 147 5.72 -11.23 -9.32
N GLY A 148 5.24 -12.19 -10.10
CA GLY A 148 3.81 -12.34 -10.36
C GLY A 148 3.05 -13.17 -9.31
N ALA A 149 3.70 -13.66 -8.26
CA ALA A 149 3.09 -14.59 -7.30
C ALA A 149 1.92 -13.98 -6.54
N GLY A 150 1.98 -12.66 -6.30
CA GLY A 150 0.94 -11.90 -5.61
C GLY A 150 -0.20 -11.39 -6.49
N LEU A 151 -0.19 -11.65 -7.81
CA LEU A 151 -1.31 -11.33 -8.70
C LEU A 151 -2.46 -12.32 -8.51
N ARG A 152 -3.02 -12.31 -7.31
CA ARG A 152 -4.07 -13.22 -6.83
C ARG A 152 -5.25 -12.45 -6.30
N VAL A 153 -6.43 -13.03 -6.51
CA VAL A 153 -7.66 -12.62 -5.86
C VAL A 153 -7.94 -13.54 -4.68
N SER A 154 -8.13 -12.98 -3.51
CA SER A 154 -8.40 -13.71 -2.28
C SER A 154 -9.91 -13.87 -2.08
N GLU A 155 -10.38 -15.09 -1.88
CA GLU A 155 -11.77 -15.36 -1.49
C GLU A 155 -11.97 -15.03 -0.02
N THR A 156 -12.95 -14.19 0.29
CA THR A 156 -13.27 -13.76 1.65
C THR A 156 -14.76 -13.67 1.87
N PRO A 157 -15.24 -13.64 3.11
CA PRO A 157 -16.64 -13.33 3.42
C PRO A 157 -17.12 -11.97 2.89
N LEU A 158 -16.21 -11.05 2.58
CA LEU A 158 -16.49 -9.73 1.99
C LEU A 158 -16.60 -9.75 0.47
N GLY A 159 -16.30 -10.89 -0.15
CA GLY A 159 -16.19 -11.07 -1.60
C GLY A 159 -14.77 -11.41 -2.04
N ARG A 160 -14.54 -11.46 -3.35
CA ARG A 160 -13.24 -11.71 -3.94
C ARG A 160 -12.44 -10.41 -4.04
N ILE A 161 -11.37 -10.31 -3.24
CA ILE A 161 -10.56 -9.10 -3.08
C ILE A 161 -9.23 -9.24 -3.82
N GLY A 162 -8.92 -8.29 -4.69
CA GLY A 162 -7.61 -8.10 -5.32
C GLY A 162 -7.00 -6.76 -4.95
N ALA A 163 -5.70 -6.59 -5.18
CA ALA A 163 -5.00 -5.34 -4.91
C ALA A 163 -3.89 -5.11 -5.93
N LEU A 164 -3.71 -3.84 -6.34
CA LEU A 164 -2.60 -3.36 -7.15
C LEU A 164 -2.02 -2.07 -6.56
N ILE A 165 -0.71 -1.91 -6.74
CA ILE A 165 0.05 -0.80 -6.17
C ILE A 165 0.31 0.28 -7.22
N CYS A 166 -0.26 1.47 -7.04
CA CYS A 166 0.02 2.71 -7.78
C CYS A 166 -0.01 2.53 -9.32
N GLY A 167 1.15 2.63 -9.96
CA GLY A 167 1.34 2.51 -11.40
C GLY A 167 0.90 1.17 -12.00
N GLU A 168 0.85 0.11 -11.22
CA GLU A 168 0.33 -1.19 -11.67
C GLU A 168 -1.13 -1.11 -12.13
N ASN A 169 -1.89 -0.16 -11.56
CA ASN A 169 -3.27 0.12 -11.98
C ASN A 169 -3.38 0.67 -13.42
N THR A 170 -2.26 0.92 -14.09
CA THR A 170 -2.19 1.21 -15.53
C THR A 170 -1.71 0.04 -16.37
N ASN A 171 -1.26 -1.04 -15.74
CA ASN A 171 -0.80 -2.24 -16.45
C ASN A 171 -2.01 -3.11 -16.85
N PRO A 172 -2.36 -3.17 -18.14
CA PRO A 172 -3.55 -3.89 -18.59
C PRO A 172 -3.48 -5.40 -18.30
N LEU A 173 -2.28 -5.99 -18.33
CA LEU A 173 -2.12 -7.42 -18.05
C LEU A 173 -2.29 -7.74 -16.56
N ALA A 174 -1.74 -6.91 -15.67
CA ALA A 174 -1.95 -7.07 -14.23
C ALA A 174 -3.43 -6.91 -13.85
N ARG A 175 -4.11 -5.89 -14.41
CA ARG A 175 -5.55 -5.68 -14.22
C ARG A 175 -6.36 -6.86 -14.74
N PHE A 176 -6.07 -7.29 -15.98
CA PHE A 176 -6.77 -8.43 -16.58
C PHE A 176 -6.59 -9.72 -15.77
N THR A 177 -5.40 -9.96 -15.23
CA THR A 177 -5.13 -11.12 -14.39
C THR A 177 -6.07 -11.19 -13.17
N LEU A 178 -6.35 -10.06 -12.51
CA LEU A 178 -7.28 -10.01 -11.38
C LEU A 178 -8.74 -10.12 -11.86
N MET A 179 -9.10 -9.44 -12.96
CA MET A 179 -10.44 -9.53 -13.57
C MET A 179 -10.78 -10.96 -13.96
N ALA A 180 -9.84 -11.68 -14.57
CA ALA A 180 -10.03 -13.07 -15.00
C ALA A 180 -10.25 -14.04 -13.83
N GLN A 181 -9.79 -13.69 -12.62
CA GLN A 181 -10.06 -14.43 -11.39
C GLN A 181 -11.41 -14.04 -10.75
N GLY A 182 -12.16 -13.16 -11.38
CA GLY A 182 -13.49 -12.75 -10.94
C GLY A 182 -13.47 -11.81 -9.73
N GLU A 183 -12.54 -10.88 -9.69
CA GLU A 183 -12.43 -9.85 -8.67
C GLU A 183 -13.76 -9.09 -8.49
N GLN A 184 -14.13 -8.81 -7.24
CA GLN A 184 -15.34 -8.08 -6.87
C GLN A 184 -15.06 -6.80 -6.12
N VAL A 185 -13.94 -6.79 -5.38
CA VAL A 185 -13.43 -5.63 -4.65
C VAL A 185 -11.97 -5.46 -4.99
N HIS A 186 -11.63 -4.33 -5.56
CA HIS A 186 -10.27 -3.95 -5.89
C HIS A 186 -9.73 -2.95 -4.87
N ILE A 187 -8.49 -3.12 -4.44
CA ILE A 187 -7.81 -2.15 -3.58
C ILE A 187 -6.68 -1.52 -4.40
N SER A 188 -6.77 -0.20 -4.58
CA SER A 188 -5.74 0.60 -5.27
C SER A 188 -5.00 1.44 -4.24
N THR A 189 -3.71 1.21 -4.04
CA THR A 189 -2.90 1.97 -3.10
C THR A 189 -1.98 2.95 -3.82
N TYR A 190 -1.77 4.14 -3.25
CA TYR A 190 -0.98 5.21 -3.85
C TYR A 190 -0.10 5.92 -2.82
N PRO A 191 1.03 6.53 -3.28
CA PRO A 191 1.85 7.36 -2.41
C PRO A 191 1.15 8.70 -2.08
N PRO A 192 1.69 9.48 -1.14
CA PRO A 192 1.11 10.78 -0.79
C PRO A 192 1.31 11.86 -1.86
N SER A 193 2.33 11.70 -2.72
CA SER A 193 2.66 12.65 -3.78
C SER A 193 3.45 11.95 -4.88
N TRP A 194 3.37 12.50 -6.09
CA TRP A 194 4.14 12.04 -7.24
C TRP A 194 4.78 13.25 -7.96
N PRO A 195 5.87 13.82 -7.43
CA PRO A 195 6.52 14.94 -8.07
C PRO A 195 7.23 14.51 -9.36
N THR A 196 6.96 15.23 -10.46
CA THR A 196 7.57 15.02 -11.77
C THR A 196 8.51 16.16 -12.17
N LYS A 197 8.53 17.23 -11.38
CA LYS A 197 9.41 18.39 -11.48
C LYS A 197 9.54 19.07 -10.13
N ASP A 198 10.41 20.06 -10.01
CA ASP A 198 10.59 20.83 -8.76
C ASP A 198 9.21 21.37 -8.31
N PRO A 199 8.79 21.07 -7.09
CA PRO A 199 7.51 21.58 -6.56
C PRO A 199 7.37 23.11 -6.60
N LYS A 200 8.50 23.84 -6.58
CA LYS A 200 8.53 25.31 -6.64
C LYS A 200 8.11 25.86 -8.00
N GLU A 201 8.23 25.08 -9.08
CA GLU A 201 7.87 25.51 -10.43
C GLU A 201 6.36 25.51 -10.68
N GLY A 202 5.56 24.95 -9.79
CA GLY A 202 4.11 24.82 -9.93
C GLY A 202 3.70 23.87 -11.05
N GLY A 203 2.40 23.65 -11.24
CA GLY A 203 1.85 22.79 -12.32
C GLY A 203 2.43 21.37 -12.34
N ASN A 204 2.65 20.76 -11.20
CA ASN A 204 3.15 19.40 -11.05
C ASN A 204 2.11 18.35 -11.46
N TYR A 205 2.48 17.09 -11.45
CA TYR A 205 1.59 15.99 -11.80
C TYR A 205 0.34 15.92 -10.91
N ASP A 206 -0.84 15.94 -11.52
CA ASP A 206 -2.10 15.79 -10.81
C ASP A 206 -2.36 14.31 -10.48
N LEU A 207 -1.82 13.87 -9.36
CA LEU A 207 -1.97 12.49 -8.88
C LEU A 207 -3.44 12.16 -8.60
N ALA A 208 -4.22 13.10 -8.07
CA ALA A 208 -5.62 12.87 -7.73
C ALA A 208 -6.48 12.62 -8.99
N ALA A 209 -6.29 13.40 -10.06
CA ALA A 209 -6.96 13.16 -11.33
C ALA A 209 -6.55 11.82 -11.94
N ALA A 210 -5.25 11.50 -11.89
CA ALA A 210 -4.73 10.23 -12.41
C ALA A 210 -5.27 9.01 -11.65
N ILE A 211 -5.41 9.10 -10.32
CA ILE A 211 -6.01 8.06 -9.49
C ILE A 211 -7.47 7.84 -9.88
N ARG A 212 -8.25 8.90 -10.03
CA ARG A 212 -9.67 8.81 -10.43
C ARG A 212 -9.85 8.08 -11.76
N VAL A 213 -9.00 8.40 -12.76
CA VAL A 213 -9.06 7.74 -14.07
C VAL A 213 -8.74 6.26 -13.95
N ARG A 214 -7.68 5.90 -13.23
CA ARG A 214 -7.25 4.50 -13.05
C ARG A 214 -8.28 3.67 -12.31
N ALA A 215 -8.73 4.16 -11.15
CA ALA A 215 -9.73 3.50 -10.33
C ALA A 215 -11.07 3.36 -11.06
N GLY A 216 -11.52 4.43 -11.73
CA GLY A 216 -12.74 4.42 -12.50
C GLY A 216 -12.70 3.44 -13.69
N ALA A 217 -11.57 3.41 -14.42
CA ALA A 217 -11.39 2.47 -15.53
C ALA A 217 -11.45 1.03 -15.05
N HIS A 218 -10.72 0.69 -13.96
CA HIS A 218 -10.74 -0.66 -13.42
C HIS A 218 -12.14 -1.07 -12.95
N SER A 219 -12.83 -0.22 -12.18
CA SER A 219 -14.19 -0.47 -11.72
C SER A 219 -15.17 -0.68 -12.87
N PHE A 220 -15.05 0.15 -13.93
CA PHE A 220 -15.93 0.06 -15.09
C PHE A 220 -15.68 -1.21 -15.91
N GLU A 221 -14.43 -1.59 -16.14
CA GLU A 221 -14.05 -2.79 -16.91
C GLU A 221 -14.35 -4.08 -16.13
N ALA A 222 -13.95 -4.15 -14.87
CA ALA A 222 -14.10 -5.33 -14.01
C ALA A 222 -15.51 -5.48 -13.43
N LYS A 223 -16.34 -4.43 -13.46
CA LYS A 223 -17.65 -4.36 -12.76
C LYS A 223 -17.51 -4.63 -11.25
N CYS A 224 -16.42 -4.09 -10.66
CA CYS A 224 -16.11 -4.25 -9.25
C CYS A 224 -16.12 -2.91 -8.50
N PHE A 225 -16.18 -2.97 -7.17
CA PHE A 225 -15.92 -1.82 -6.31
C PHE A 225 -14.41 -1.57 -6.22
N ASN A 226 -14.00 -0.29 -6.15
CA ASN A 226 -12.60 0.06 -5.97
C ASN A 226 -12.42 0.91 -4.70
N ILE A 227 -11.60 0.41 -3.77
CA ILE A 227 -11.21 1.11 -2.56
C ILE A 227 -9.86 1.77 -2.85
N VAL A 228 -9.82 3.08 -2.78
CA VAL A 228 -8.60 3.87 -3.05
C VAL A 228 -8.03 4.36 -1.73
N ALA A 229 -6.78 3.96 -1.43
CA ALA A 229 -6.03 4.46 -0.30
C ALA A 229 -4.78 5.22 -0.79
N SER A 230 -4.72 6.52 -0.52
CA SER A 230 -3.58 7.39 -0.87
C SER A 230 -2.90 7.89 0.39
N GLY A 231 -1.57 8.02 0.36
CA GLY A 231 -0.78 8.50 1.47
C GLY A 231 -1.08 9.94 1.85
N PHE A 232 -0.61 10.30 3.04
CA PHE A 232 -0.65 11.67 3.56
C PHE A 232 0.74 12.05 4.08
N MET A 233 1.15 13.28 3.91
CA MET A 233 2.37 13.85 4.48
C MET A 233 2.00 14.89 5.53
N ASP A 234 2.41 14.64 6.76
CA ASP A 234 2.30 15.61 7.83
C ASP A 234 3.50 16.58 7.84
N LYS A 235 3.43 17.58 8.72
CA LYS A 235 4.51 18.59 8.79
C LYS A 235 5.87 17.99 9.12
N PRO A 236 6.03 17.08 10.10
CA PRO A 236 7.33 16.42 10.35
C PRO A 236 7.91 15.71 9.12
N MET A 237 7.09 15.06 8.31
CA MET A 237 7.52 14.40 7.08
C MET A 237 7.93 15.44 6.02
N LEU A 238 7.17 16.53 5.87
CA LEU A 238 7.51 17.61 4.94
C LEU A 238 8.81 18.32 5.32
N ASP A 239 9.04 18.54 6.62
CA ASP A 239 10.26 19.19 7.12
C ASP A 239 11.50 18.30 6.94
N ALA A 240 11.33 16.97 6.80
CA ALA A 240 12.42 16.01 6.58
C ALA A 240 12.77 15.81 5.09
N LEU A 241 11.92 16.26 4.16
CA LEU A 241 12.08 16.16 2.71
C LEU A 241 12.82 17.38 2.15
#